data_0f342e45ed393edd632a4becf852a6bb
#
_entry.id   0f342e45ed393edd632a4becf852a6bb
#
_cell.length_a   1.000
_cell.length_b   1.000
_cell.length_c   1.000
_cell.angle_alpha   90.00
_cell.angle_beta   90.00
_cell.angle_gamma   90.00
#
_symmetry.space_group_name_H-M   'P 1'
#
loop_
_entity.id
_entity.type
_entity.pdbx_description
1 polymer ?
#
loop_
_entity_poly.entity_id
_entity_poly.type
_entity_poly.pdbx_seq_one_letter_code
_entity_poly.pdbx_strand_id
1 'polypeptide(L)'
;LDGVQVVGVFSRWGKVAAATTATELILKFKVQHILFTGIAGALDDTLNVGDVVVARNFYQHDMDARPLMPRLQIPLLGKDNFSTKPEDTQRGVEAVKKFIDSDKDFLRKLHLAGLSKPAVYAGDMASGDLFVSSTKMRNSIRKNVPSALCVDMESAAVAQVCEDYDCPLT
;
A
#
# COMPACT_ATOMS: atom_id res chain seq x y z
N LEU A 1 18.96 6.60 -10.26
CA LEU A 1 17.97 7.46 -10.91
C LEU A 1 18.31 8.90 -10.59
N ASP A 2 18.59 9.72 -11.62
CA ASP A 2 18.90 11.16 -11.49
C ASP A 2 19.92 11.52 -10.41
N GLY A 3 20.98 10.69 -10.27
CA GLY A 3 22.03 10.85 -9.26
C GLY A 3 21.70 10.27 -7.89
N VAL A 4 20.50 9.76 -7.66
CA VAL A 4 20.12 9.07 -6.43
C VAL A 4 20.41 7.58 -6.55
N GLN A 5 21.08 7.02 -5.55
CA GLN A 5 21.26 5.56 -5.45
C GLN A 5 19.92 4.90 -5.09
N VAL A 6 19.54 3.88 -5.85
CA VAL A 6 18.28 3.15 -5.65
C VAL A 6 18.57 1.65 -5.58
N VAL A 7 17.94 0.98 -4.62
CA VAL A 7 17.94 -0.49 -4.51
C VAL A 7 16.55 -0.97 -4.92
N GLY A 8 16.45 -1.70 -6.03
CA GLY A 8 15.21 -2.31 -6.47
C GLY A 8 15.17 -3.80 -6.12
N VAL A 9 14.08 -4.25 -5.50
CA VAL A 9 13.90 -5.63 -5.08
C VAL A 9 12.43 -6.05 -5.19
N PHE A 10 12.18 -7.31 -5.54
CA PHE A 10 10.87 -7.92 -5.38
C PHE A 10 10.74 -8.50 -3.97
N SER A 11 9.76 -8.04 -3.19
CA SER A 11 9.31 -8.80 -2.04
C SER A 11 8.56 -10.05 -2.53
N ARG A 12 8.60 -11.13 -1.79
CA ARG A 12 7.70 -12.25 -2.04
C ARG A 12 6.31 -11.88 -1.49
N TRP A 13 5.31 -12.73 -1.72
CA TRP A 13 3.95 -12.48 -1.26
C TRP A 13 3.77 -12.68 0.24
N GLY A 14 2.91 -11.88 0.82
CA GLY A 14 2.49 -11.97 2.20
C GLY A 14 3.31 -11.13 3.18
N LYS A 15 2.74 -10.90 4.34
CA LYS A 15 3.25 -9.98 5.37
C LYS A 15 4.66 -10.33 5.85
N VAL A 16 4.94 -11.61 6.10
CA VAL A 16 6.25 -12.06 6.60
C VAL A 16 7.35 -11.78 5.58
N ALA A 17 7.10 -12.09 4.31
CA ALA A 17 8.07 -11.89 3.23
C ALA A 17 8.35 -10.39 3.01
N ALA A 18 7.31 -9.58 3.03
CA ALA A 18 7.41 -8.14 2.87
C ALA A 18 8.18 -7.49 4.04
N ALA A 19 7.85 -7.88 5.28
CA ALA A 19 8.55 -7.41 6.48
C ALA A 19 10.04 -7.77 6.45
N THR A 20 10.39 -9.01 6.09
CA THR A 20 11.78 -9.46 5.96
C THR A 20 12.53 -8.63 4.93
N THR A 21 11.93 -8.40 3.76
CA THR A 21 12.56 -7.60 2.69
C THR A 21 12.77 -6.15 3.12
N ALA A 22 11.76 -5.51 3.73
CA ALA A 22 11.87 -4.14 4.23
C ALA A 22 12.95 -4.02 5.31
N THR A 23 13.01 -4.97 6.24
CA THR A 23 14.05 -5.01 7.28
C THR A 23 15.46 -5.13 6.68
N GLU A 24 15.66 -6.00 5.67
CA GLU A 24 16.96 -6.10 4.99
C GLU A 24 17.34 -4.81 4.27
N LEU A 25 16.40 -4.16 3.59
CA LEU A 25 16.65 -2.87 2.93
C LEU A 25 17.14 -1.82 3.94
N ILE A 26 16.50 -1.73 5.09
CA ILE A 26 16.85 -0.75 6.12
C ILE A 26 18.19 -1.12 6.78
N LEU A 27 18.33 -2.34 7.26
CA LEU A 27 19.49 -2.72 8.08
C LEU A 27 20.76 -2.97 7.26
N LYS A 28 20.63 -3.60 6.10
CA LYS A 28 21.75 -4.03 5.28
C LYS A 28 22.16 -2.99 4.23
N PHE A 29 21.15 -2.42 3.55
CA PHE A 29 21.39 -1.43 2.50
C PHE A 29 21.31 0.01 2.98
N LYS A 30 20.89 0.25 4.24
CA LYS A 30 20.82 1.57 4.86
C LYS A 30 19.98 2.57 4.05
N VAL A 31 18.90 2.08 3.47
CA VAL A 31 17.98 2.95 2.72
C VAL A 31 17.34 3.97 3.66
N GLN A 32 17.14 5.19 3.16
CA GLN A 32 16.61 6.31 3.92
C GLN A 32 15.12 6.55 3.64
N HIS A 33 14.54 5.83 2.68
CA HIS A 33 13.14 5.90 2.30
C HIS A 33 12.78 4.61 1.56
N ILE A 34 11.61 4.07 1.83
CA ILE A 34 11.05 2.95 1.06
C ILE A 34 9.90 3.47 0.19
N LEU A 35 10.02 3.24 -1.13
CA LEU A 35 8.90 3.35 -2.05
C LEU A 35 8.38 1.94 -2.30
N PHE A 36 7.19 1.63 -1.76
CA PHE A 36 6.52 0.35 -1.98
C PHE A 36 5.47 0.49 -3.08
N THR A 37 5.56 -0.33 -4.10
CA THR A 37 4.61 -0.33 -5.22
C THR A 37 4.19 -1.74 -5.59
N GLY A 38 2.93 -1.92 -5.95
CA GLY A 38 2.39 -3.23 -6.28
C GLY A 38 0.97 -3.15 -6.83
N ILE A 39 0.32 -4.31 -6.90
CA ILE A 39 -1.07 -4.46 -7.36
C ILE A 39 -1.96 -4.65 -6.14
N ALA A 40 -3.11 -3.96 -6.13
CA ALA A 40 -4.12 -4.09 -5.09
C ALA A 40 -5.51 -4.36 -5.68
N GLY A 41 -6.34 -5.07 -4.94
CA GLY A 41 -7.74 -5.25 -5.26
C GLY A 41 -8.59 -4.06 -4.77
N ALA A 42 -9.51 -3.56 -5.60
CA ALA A 42 -10.41 -2.49 -5.19
C ALA A 42 -11.39 -2.96 -4.09
N LEU A 43 -11.47 -2.20 -3.02
CA LEU A 43 -12.51 -2.32 -1.99
C LEU A 43 -13.64 -1.31 -2.24
N ASP A 44 -13.31 -0.10 -2.65
CA ASP A 44 -14.27 0.93 -2.99
C ASP A 44 -14.78 0.76 -4.43
N ASP A 45 -16.08 0.97 -4.63
CA ASP A 45 -16.76 0.76 -5.92
C ASP A 45 -16.50 1.90 -6.91
N THR A 46 -15.90 3.01 -6.48
CA THR A 46 -15.52 4.14 -7.34
C THR A 46 -14.23 3.90 -8.10
N LEU A 47 -13.41 2.92 -7.66
CA LEU A 47 -12.14 2.60 -8.28
C LEU A 47 -12.32 1.74 -9.54
N ASN A 48 -11.56 2.08 -10.58
CA ASN A 48 -11.50 1.33 -11.82
C ASN A 48 -10.14 0.62 -11.96
N VAL A 49 -10.09 -0.39 -12.81
CA VAL A 49 -8.83 -1.05 -13.16
C VAL A 49 -7.86 -0.05 -13.78
N GLY A 50 -6.66 0.03 -13.23
CA GLY A 50 -5.63 0.99 -13.64
C GLY A 50 -5.53 2.24 -12.76
N ASP A 51 -6.54 2.53 -11.92
CA ASP A 51 -6.45 3.61 -10.95
C ASP A 51 -5.32 3.36 -9.94
N VAL A 52 -4.73 4.43 -9.43
CA VAL A 52 -3.63 4.37 -8.47
C VAL A 52 -4.07 4.94 -7.13
N VAL A 53 -3.84 4.17 -6.07
CA VAL A 53 -4.05 4.61 -4.69
C VAL A 53 -2.69 4.84 -4.03
N VAL A 54 -2.43 6.06 -3.59
CA VAL A 54 -1.28 6.40 -2.74
C VAL A 54 -1.75 6.36 -1.30
N ALA A 55 -1.14 5.51 -0.49
CA ALA A 55 -1.62 5.23 0.85
C ALA A 55 -1.41 6.41 1.81
N ARG A 56 -2.40 6.63 2.68
CA ARG A 56 -2.32 7.49 3.88
C ARG A 56 -2.12 6.65 5.12
N ASN A 57 -2.94 5.62 5.26
CA ASN A 57 -2.92 4.71 6.40
C ASN A 57 -2.96 3.27 5.90
N PHE A 58 -2.33 2.38 6.66
CA PHE A 58 -2.26 0.96 6.39
C PHE A 58 -2.85 0.19 7.56
N TYR A 59 -3.81 -0.69 7.29
CA TYR A 59 -4.49 -1.52 8.27
C TYR A 59 -4.19 -2.99 8.03
N GLN A 60 -3.82 -3.74 9.06
CA GLN A 60 -3.78 -5.20 8.96
C GLN A 60 -5.19 -5.76 9.19
N HIS A 61 -5.97 -5.95 8.12
CA HIS A 61 -7.39 -6.33 8.20
C HIS A 61 -7.63 -7.70 8.83
N ASP A 62 -6.63 -8.56 8.84
CA ASP A 62 -6.64 -9.90 9.41
C ASP A 62 -6.09 -9.97 10.85
N MET A 63 -5.68 -8.84 11.44
CA MET A 63 -5.26 -8.78 12.83
C MET A 63 -6.47 -8.90 13.76
N ASP A 64 -6.54 -10.01 14.50
CA ASP A 64 -7.63 -10.29 15.43
C ASP A 64 -7.11 -11.04 16.67
N ALA A 65 -6.85 -10.30 17.72
CA ALA A 65 -6.38 -10.84 19.00
C ALA A 65 -7.47 -10.82 20.09
N ARG A 66 -8.74 -10.78 19.69
CA ARG A 66 -9.87 -10.83 20.65
C ARG A 66 -9.91 -12.16 21.42
N PRO A 67 -10.33 -12.18 22.68
CA PRO A 67 -10.85 -11.05 23.47
C PRO A 67 -9.79 -10.22 24.20
N LEU A 68 -8.49 -10.46 23.98
CA LEU A 68 -7.40 -9.78 24.71
C LEU A 68 -7.31 -8.30 24.36
N MET A 69 -7.63 -7.94 23.13
CA MET A 69 -7.65 -6.57 22.65
C MET A 69 -8.63 -6.40 21.48
N PRO A 70 -9.03 -5.17 21.15
CA PRO A 70 -9.91 -4.91 20.02
C PRO A 70 -9.37 -5.49 18.71
N ARG A 71 -10.27 -5.82 17.79
CA ARG A 71 -9.89 -6.21 16.43
C ARG A 71 -9.11 -5.07 15.76
N LEU A 72 -8.16 -5.39 14.88
CA LEU A 72 -7.21 -4.53 14.19
C LEU A 72 -6.10 -3.95 15.09
N GLN A 73 -6.29 -3.91 16.39
CA GLN A 73 -5.26 -3.39 17.28
C GLN A 73 -3.98 -4.23 17.18
N ILE A 74 -2.88 -3.56 16.89
CA ILE A 74 -1.55 -4.19 16.83
C ILE A 74 -1.10 -4.45 18.28
N PRO A 75 -0.80 -5.70 18.63
CA PRO A 75 -0.37 -6.05 19.99
C PRO A 75 0.83 -5.21 20.43
N LEU A 76 0.78 -4.74 21.68
CA LEU A 76 1.79 -3.93 22.37
C LEU A 76 2.02 -2.51 21.78
N LEU A 77 1.48 -2.17 20.61
CA LEU A 77 1.63 -0.83 20.03
C LEU A 77 0.47 0.11 20.35
N GLY A 78 -0.69 -0.43 20.79
CA GLY A 78 -1.86 0.38 21.16
C GLY A 78 -2.52 1.13 20.03
N LYS A 79 -2.21 0.81 18.76
CA LYS A 79 -2.72 1.43 17.55
C LYS A 79 -3.26 0.35 16.59
N ASP A 80 -4.07 0.76 15.63
CA ASP A 80 -4.73 -0.13 14.67
C ASP A 80 -4.28 0.09 13.22
N ASN A 81 -3.43 1.10 13.00
CA ASN A 81 -2.89 1.43 11.68
C ASN A 81 -1.50 2.03 11.76
N PHE A 82 -0.84 2.09 10.61
CA PHE A 82 0.42 2.81 10.36
C PHE A 82 0.16 3.90 9.34
N SER A 83 0.82 5.06 9.46
CA SER A 83 0.56 6.21 8.61
C SER A 83 1.80 6.65 7.84
N THR A 84 1.63 7.06 6.58
CA THR A 84 2.64 7.83 5.86
C THR A 84 2.62 9.28 6.32
N LYS A 85 3.73 9.97 6.14
CA LYS A 85 3.74 11.43 6.34
C LYS A 85 2.89 12.10 5.25
N PRO A 86 2.05 13.09 5.60
CA PRO A 86 1.18 13.76 4.62
C PRO A 86 1.92 14.30 3.40
N GLU A 87 3.13 14.84 3.62
CA GLU A 87 3.99 15.35 2.55
C GLU A 87 4.48 14.24 1.60
N ASP A 88 4.74 13.01 2.10
CA ASP A 88 5.16 11.88 1.27
C ASP A 88 3.98 11.38 0.43
N THR A 89 2.80 11.26 1.03
CA THR A 89 1.56 10.95 0.28
C THR A 89 1.30 11.98 -0.82
N GLN A 90 1.40 13.27 -0.49
CA GLN A 90 1.15 14.33 -1.46
C GLN A 90 2.16 14.28 -2.62
N ARG A 91 3.45 14.11 -2.33
CA ARG A 91 4.50 13.94 -3.35
C ARG A 91 4.24 12.73 -4.24
N GLY A 92 3.82 11.61 -3.66
CA GLY A 92 3.45 10.41 -4.40
C GLY A 92 2.29 10.66 -5.38
N VAL A 93 1.23 11.31 -4.91
CA VAL A 93 0.07 11.68 -5.75
C VAL A 93 0.49 12.60 -6.90
N GLU A 94 1.29 13.62 -6.63
CA GLU A 94 1.76 14.57 -7.65
C GLU A 94 2.66 13.89 -8.69
N ALA A 95 3.57 13.03 -8.24
CA ALA A 95 4.47 12.29 -9.13
C ALA A 95 3.69 11.37 -10.08
N VAL A 96 2.72 10.61 -9.57
CA VAL A 96 1.88 9.72 -10.39
C VAL A 96 1.02 10.52 -11.36
N LYS A 97 0.38 11.62 -10.93
CA LYS A 97 -0.40 12.50 -11.80
C LYS A 97 0.47 13.06 -12.92
N LYS A 98 1.65 13.58 -12.59
CA LYS A 98 2.60 14.11 -13.57
C LYS A 98 3.01 13.06 -14.61
N PHE A 99 3.28 11.82 -14.17
CA PHE A 99 3.60 10.72 -15.07
C PHE A 99 2.43 10.43 -16.02
N ILE A 100 1.22 10.23 -15.48
CA ILE A 100 0.02 9.96 -16.29
C ILE A 100 -0.23 11.07 -17.31
N ASP A 101 -0.05 12.33 -16.94
CA ASP A 101 -0.32 13.47 -17.80
C ASP A 101 0.76 13.66 -18.87
N SER A 102 2.00 13.23 -18.63
CA SER A 102 3.14 13.44 -19.53
C SER A 102 3.41 12.28 -20.48
N ASP A 103 3.10 11.04 -20.10
CA ASP A 103 3.45 9.85 -20.89
C ASP A 103 2.33 9.47 -21.87
N LYS A 104 2.42 10.03 -23.09
CA LYS A 104 1.46 9.76 -24.18
C LYS A 104 1.49 8.31 -24.65
N ASP A 105 2.65 7.63 -24.61
CA ASP A 105 2.76 6.23 -25.02
C ASP A 105 2.07 5.31 -24.02
N PHE A 106 2.22 5.57 -22.73
CA PHE A 106 1.48 4.89 -21.67
C PHE A 106 -0.04 5.03 -21.86
N LEU A 107 -0.53 6.25 -22.05
CA LEU A 107 -1.96 6.50 -22.30
C LEU A 107 -2.47 5.79 -23.56
N ARG A 108 -1.68 5.77 -24.63
CA ARG A 108 -2.02 5.03 -25.85
C ARG A 108 -2.12 3.52 -25.59
N LYS A 109 -1.19 2.94 -24.85
CA LYS A 109 -1.22 1.51 -24.47
C LYS A 109 -2.44 1.17 -23.63
N LEU A 110 -2.82 2.01 -22.68
CA LEU A 110 -4.05 1.84 -21.90
C LEU A 110 -5.29 1.84 -22.78
N HIS A 111 -5.38 2.82 -23.69
CA HIS A 111 -6.51 2.91 -24.62
C HIS A 111 -6.61 1.67 -25.52
N LEU A 112 -5.49 1.15 -26.04
CA LEU A 112 -5.45 -0.09 -26.82
C LEU A 112 -5.88 -1.33 -26.00
N ALA A 113 -5.66 -1.30 -24.68
CA ALA A 113 -6.12 -2.34 -23.77
C ALA A 113 -7.58 -2.15 -23.32
N GLY A 114 -8.29 -1.15 -23.84
CA GLY A 114 -9.68 -0.84 -23.47
C GLY A 114 -9.83 -0.22 -22.07
N LEU A 115 -8.74 0.33 -21.53
CA LEU A 115 -8.74 0.98 -20.22
C LEU A 115 -8.85 2.51 -20.35
N SER A 116 -9.54 3.11 -19.39
CA SER A 116 -9.64 4.56 -19.26
C SER A 116 -8.33 5.17 -18.73
N LYS A 117 -8.18 6.49 -18.87
CA LYS A 117 -7.10 7.22 -18.19
C LYS A 117 -7.22 7.02 -16.68
N PRO A 118 -6.16 6.56 -15.99
CA PRO A 118 -6.20 6.31 -14.56
C PRO A 118 -6.46 7.57 -13.75
N ALA A 119 -7.28 7.43 -12.71
CA ALA A 119 -7.38 8.40 -11.63
C ALA A 119 -6.36 8.10 -10.52
N VAL A 120 -6.00 9.13 -9.75
CA VAL A 120 -5.05 9.00 -8.63
C VAL A 120 -5.74 9.44 -7.35
N TYR A 121 -5.78 8.56 -6.39
CA TYR A 121 -6.41 8.76 -5.10
C TYR A 121 -5.36 8.74 -3.99
N ALA A 122 -5.58 9.54 -2.96
CA ALA A 122 -4.92 9.37 -1.67
C ALA A 122 -5.91 8.74 -0.70
N GLY A 123 -5.60 7.59 -0.11
CA GLY A 123 -6.57 6.87 0.72
C GLY A 123 -5.96 5.78 1.57
N ASP A 124 -6.82 5.11 2.34
CA ASP A 124 -6.40 4.06 3.25
C ASP A 124 -6.30 2.71 2.51
N MET A 125 -5.37 1.88 2.94
CA MET A 125 -5.14 0.53 2.42
C MET A 125 -5.32 -0.52 3.52
N ALA A 126 -5.90 -1.65 3.15
CA ALA A 126 -5.97 -2.83 3.99
C ALA A 126 -4.98 -3.88 3.48
N SER A 127 -4.28 -4.58 4.38
CA SER A 127 -3.39 -5.69 4.02
C SER A 127 -3.68 -6.92 4.88
N GLY A 128 -3.43 -8.11 4.31
CA GLY A 128 -3.54 -9.36 5.07
C GLY A 128 -3.11 -10.55 4.25
N ASP A 129 -2.80 -11.67 4.90
CA ASP A 129 -2.32 -12.89 4.25
C ASP A 129 -3.45 -13.69 3.56
N LEU A 130 -4.44 -12.98 3.00
CA LEU A 130 -5.58 -13.55 2.31
C LEU A 130 -5.70 -12.96 0.90
N PHE A 131 -5.69 -13.83 -0.12
CA PHE A 131 -6.04 -13.40 -1.48
C PHE A 131 -7.54 -13.16 -1.59
N VAL A 132 -7.94 -11.90 -1.75
CA VAL A 132 -9.35 -11.47 -1.76
C VAL A 132 -9.97 -11.76 -3.13
N SER A 133 -10.62 -12.91 -3.26
CA SER A 133 -11.18 -13.42 -4.52
C SER A 133 -12.71 -13.41 -4.57
N SER A 134 -13.41 -12.92 -3.56
CA SER A 134 -14.86 -12.95 -3.52
C SER A 134 -15.48 -11.67 -2.92
N THR A 135 -16.68 -11.33 -3.38
CA THR A 135 -17.47 -10.22 -2.84
C THR A 135 -17.72 -10.36 -1.33
N LYS A 136 -17.88 -11.59 -0.82
CA LYS A 136 -18.06 -11.84 0.61
C LYS A 136 -16.82 -11.41 1.41
N MET A 137 -15.63 -11.77 0.96
CA MET A 137 -14.36 -11.37 1.61
C MET A 137 -14.19 -9.85 1.54
N ARG A 138 -14.40 -9.26 0.36
CA ARG A 138 -14.35 -7.81 0.16
C ARG A 138 -15.27 -7.06 1.13
N ASN A 139 -16.54 -7.48 1.23
CA ASN A 139 -17.52 -6.87 2.13
C ASN A 139 -17.15 -7.04 3.60
N SER A 140 -16.53 -8.16 3.98
CA SER A 140 -16.05 -8.39 5.34
C SER A 140 -14.91 -7.42 5.68
N ILE A 141 -13.98 -7.18 4.77
CA ILE A 141 -12.89 -6.22 4.97
C ILE A 141 -13.44 -4.80 5.07
N ARG A 142 -14.31 -4.39 4.15
CA ARG A 142 -14.97 -3.06 4.20
C ARG A 142 -15.73 -2.81 5.49
N LYS A 143 -16.36 -3.83 6.06
CA LYS A 143 -17.04 -3.72 7.36
C LYS A 143 -16.08 -3.42 8.50
N ASN A 144 -14.86 -3.97 8.46
CA ASN A 144 -13.87 -3.80 9.51
C ASN A 144 -12.98 -2.57 9.30
N VAL A 145 -12.71 -2.20 8.05
CA VAL A 145 -11.90 -1.03 7.65
C VAL A 145 -12.70 -0.23 6.60
N PRO A 146 -13.73 0.51 7.02
CA PRO A 146 -14.64 1.20 6.09
C PRO A 146 -13.97 2.27 5.23
N SER A 147 -12.85 2.82 5.70
CA SER A 147 -12.08 3.87 5.01
C SER A 147 -11.14 3.31 3.93
N ALA A 148 -10.88 1.99 3.91
CA ALA A 148 -9.93 1.41 2.96
C ALA A 148 -10.48 1.43 1.53
N LEU A 149 -9.72 2.01 0.62
CA LEU A 149 -10.02 2.06 -0.81
C LEU A 149 -9.63 0.76 -1.53
N CYS A 150 -8.54 0.14 -1.10
CA CYS A 150 -8.03 -1.08 -1.73
C CYS A 150 -7.38 -2.03 -0.71
N VAL A 151 -7.07 -3.24 -1.18
CA VAL A 151 -6.46 -4.30 -0.35
C VAL A 151 -5.33 -4.98 -1.10
N ASP A 152 -4.24 -5.22 -0.40
CA ASP A 152 -3.10 -6.02 -0.84
C ASP A 152 -2.73 -7.09 0.20
N MET A 153 -1.55 -7.69 0.06
CA MET A 153 -1.07 -8.71 1.01
C MET A 153 0.20 -8.27 1.76
N GLU A 154 0.73 -7.06 1.54
CA GLU A 154 2.08 -6.69 1.98
C GLU A 154 2.18 -5.32 2.65
N SER A 155 1.50 -4.30 2.15
CA SER A 155 1.83 -2.89 2.43
C SER A 155 1.78 -2.53 3.91
N ALA A 156 0.83 -3.04 4.70
CA ALA A 156 0.77 -2.78 6.14
C ALA A 156 1.93 -3.41 6.92
N ALA A 157 2.49 -4.53 6.44
CA ALA A 157 3.67 -5.13 7.06
C ALA A 157 4.94 -4.31 6.77
N VAL A 158 5.07 -3.79 5.55
CA VAL A 158 6.13 -2.83 5.21
C VAL A 158 6.01 -1.58 6.06
N ALA A 159 4.79 -1.04 6.19
CA ALA A 159 4.53 0.16 6.99
C ALA A 159 4.88 -0.04 8.48
N GLN A 160 4.58 -1.19 9.05
CA GLN A 160 4.98 -1.53 10.42
C GLN A 160 6.50 -1.52 10.56
N VAL A 161 7.23 -2.20 9.68
CA VAL A 161 8.71 -2.21 9.71
C VAL A 161 9.26 -0.79 9.55
N CYS A 162 8.70 -0.01 8.63
CA CYS A 162 9.14 1.37 8.42
C CYS A 162 8.96 2.22 9.68
N GLU A 163 7.86 2.04 10.41
CA GLU A 163 7.65 2.73 11.69
C GLU A 163 8.61 2.24 12.77
N ASP A 164 8.81 0.93 12.90
CA ASP A 164 9.71 0.34 13.91
C ASP A 164 11.16 0.82 13.74
N TYR A 165 11.56 1.19 12.53
CA TYR A 165 12.91 1.67 12.20
C TYR A 165 12.99 3.16 11.86
N ASP A 166 11.94 3.92 12.05
CA ASP A 166 11.84 5.36 11.68
C ASP A 166 12.28 5.63 10.23
N CYS A 167 11.89 4.76 9.31
CA CYS A 167 12.18 4.86 7.88
C CYS A 167 10.95 5.38 7.14
N PRO A 168 10.99 6.53 6.46
CA PRO A 168 9.88 7.04 5.69
C PRO A 168 9.39 6.06 4.63
N LEU A 169 8.06 6.01 4.42
CA LEU A 169 7.38 5.16 3.45
C LEU A 169 6.48 6.00 2.51
N THR A 170 6.46 5.62 1.26
CA THR A 170 5.45 6.05 0.30
C THR A 170 4.88 4.85 -0.42
#